data_723bbc144d4ec8152ea504dc019fad4f
#
_entry.id   723bbc144d4ec8152ea504dc019fad4f
#
_cell.length_a   1.000
_cell.length_b   1.000
_cell.length_c   1.000
_cell.angle_alpha   90.00
_cell.angle_beta   90.00
_cell.angle_gamma   90.00
#
_symmetry.space_group_name_H-M   'P 1'
#
loop_
_entity.id
_entity.type
_entity.pdbx_description
1 polymer ?
#
loop_
_entity_poly.entity_id
_entity_poly.type
_entity_poly.pdbx_seq_one_letter_code
_entity_poly.pdbx_strand_id
1 'polypeptide(L)'
;MYRVDESGRTARHGVLHFLASGDHWLEREAGRGQMFHGIPPFADDMKPQGFIGRAFPALHADLKLPARITDWDNDAYLIALARRGEDCVGNLILGEESVDRALAATPAPRTRAEYPTLARGALAGQAGSSAGGEHPKFAAFVEDRHVLVKFAGGDGSAADRWRDLLACEHVALEVLREAGIPAVESAWFDLAGDRFLEVVRFDRIGAKGRRGVLSLATVNSQFLGYTPENWGKAARHILDEPAVRLAEGDAECMIWLDTFGDLIANTDRHFGNVSFFAEEAERPSLSLTPAYDMLPMAFAPRGASLPDVTFAPRPRTATSLPVWEEAAGHALRYWDRLCGEERISARFRQTCSDCREAVAKLVRGG
;
A
#
# COMPACT_ATOMS: atom_id res chain seq x y z
N MET A 1 -24.49 0.56 0.18
CA MET A 1 -23.18 0.53 -0.45
C MET A 1 -23.29 1.14 -1.85
N TYR A 2 -22.30 1.91 -2.24
CA TYR A 2 -22.25 2.67 -3.49
C TYR A 2 -20.96 2.39 -4.22
N ARG A 3 -20.99 2.50 -5.57
CA ARG A 3 -19.81 2.43 -6.43
C ARG A 3 -19.62 3.76 -7.14
N VAL A 4 -18.39 4.22 -7.21
CA VAL A 4 -17.95 5.37 -7.99
C VAL A 4 -17.18 4.86 -9.21
N ASP A 5 -17.58 5.27 -10.41
CA ASP A 5 -16.89 4.89 -11.65
C ASP A 5 -15.69 5.81 -11.96
N GLU A 6 -14.97 5.51 -13.04
CA GLU A 6 -13.80 6.30 -13.48
C GLU A 6 -14.18 7.74 -13.90
N SER A 7 -15.43 8.01 -14.21
CA SER A 7 -15.93 9.36 -14.51
C SER A 7 -16.38 10.13 -13.26
N GLY A 8 -16.36 9.49 -12.08
CA GLY A 8 -16.84 10.06 -10.81
C GLY A 8 -18.35 9.93 -10.60
N ARG A 9 -19.09 9.22 -11.49
CA ARG A 9 -20.51 8.96 -11.27
C ARG A 9 -20.69 7.91 -10.19
N THR A 10 -21.63 8.16 -9.31
CA THR A 10 -21.95 7.29 -8.18
C THR A 10 -23.27 6.58 -8.42
N ALA A 11 -23.29 5.26 -8.24
CA ALA A 11 -24.47 4.43 -8.32
C ALA A 11 -24.60 3.52 -7.09
N ARG A 12 -25.84 3.22 -6.69
CA ARG A 12 -26.09 2.23 -5.64
C ARG A 12 -25.64 0.87 -6.15
N HIS A 13 -24.81 0.20 -5.35
CA HIS A 13 -24.24 -1.10 -5.68
C HIS A 13 -24.93 -2.26 -4.96
N GLY A 14 -25.48 -2.01 -3.76
CA GLY A 14 -26.17 -3.02 -2.96
C GLY A 14 -26.46 -2.53 -1.56
N VAL A 15 -27.01 -3.42 -0.74
CA VAL A 15 -27.24 -3.17 0.68
C VAL A 15 -26.49 -4.24 1.48
N LEU A 16 -25.68 -3.79 2.42
CA LEU A 16 -25.04 -4.67 3.39
C LEU A 16 -25.91 -4.72 4.64
N HIS A 17 -26.45 -5.89 4.92
CA HIS A 17 -27.28 -6.16 6.10
C HIS A 17 -26.42 -6.75 7.20
N PHE A 18 -26.58 -6.24 8.40
CA PHE A 18 -25.97 -6.78 9.62
C PHE A 18 -26.93 -7.81 10.21
N LEU A 19 -26.47 -9.01 10.45
CA LEU A 19 -27.25 -10.09 11.00
C LEU A 19 -26.96 -10.27 12.50
N ALA A 20 -27.92 -10.74 13.24
CA ALA A 20 -27.78 -10.99 14.68
C ALA A 20 -26.70 -12.04 15.04
N SER A 21 -26.28 -12.85 14.07
CA SER A 21 -25.14 -13.79 14.21
C SER A 21 -23.77 -13.13 14.18
N GLY A 22 -23.66 -11.84 13.81
CA GLY A 22 -22.41 -11.16 13.51
C GLY A 22 -21.92 -11.37 12.07
N ASP A 23 -22.73 -12.03 11.24
CA ASP A 23 -22.49 -12.19 9.81
C ASP A 23 -23.09 -11.04 9.02
N HIS A 24 -22.75 -10.96 7.72
CA HIS A 24 -23.21 -9.91 6.85
C HIS A 24 -23.77 -10.49 5.55
N TRP A 25 -24.94 -9.97 5.14
CA TRP A 25 -25.55 -10.30 3.86
C TRP A 25 -25.45 -9.10 2.91
N LEU A 26 -24.74 -9.25 1.81
CA LEU A 26 -24.69 -8.26 0.75
C LEU A 26 -25.78 -8.58 -0.27
N GLU A 27 -26.86 -7.81 -0.26
CA GLU A 27 -27.93 -7.87 -1.24
C GLU A 27 -27.60 -6.93 -2.40
N ARG A 28 -27.51 -7.48 -3.61
CA ARG A 28 -27.23 -6.71 -4.85
C ARG A 28 -28.50 -6.42 -5.63
N GLU A 29 -29.36 -7.42 -5.76
CA GLU A 29 -30.70 -7.35 -6.32
C GLU A 29 -31.67 -7.96 -5.33
N ALA A 30 -32.98 -7.63 -5.43
CA ALA A 30 -33.99 -8.11 -4.52
C ALA A 30 -33.95 -9.65 -4.36
N GLY A 31 -33.59 -10.11 -3.17
CA GLY A 31 -33.47 -11.53 -2.83
C GLY A 31 -32.24 -12.25 -3.40
N ARG A 32 -31.32 -11.56 -4.07
CA ARG A 32 -30.05 -12.12 -4.55
C ARG A 32 -28.88 -11.44 -3.85
N GLY A 33 -27.98 -12.22 -3.30
CA GLY A 33 -26.84 -11.69 -2.57
C GLY A 33 -25.86 -12.76 -2.15
N GLN A 34 -24.91 -12.34 -1.33
CA GLN A 34 -23.84 -13.18 -0.81
C GLN A 34 -23.74 -13.04 0.70
N MET A 35 -23.58 -14.16 1.39
CA MET A 35 -23.31 -14.22 2.82
C MET A 35 -21.80 -14.13 3.07
N PHE A 36 -21.43 -13.35 4.06
CA PHE A 36 -20.07 -13.26 4.58
C PHE A 36 -20.07 -13.58 6.07
N HIS A 37 -19.19 -14.48 6.49
CA HIS A 37 -18.92 -14.73 7.89
C HIS A 37 -17.93 -13.68 8.41
N GLY A 38 -18.41 -12.79 9.27
CA GLY A 38 -17.66 -11.60 9.68
C GLY A 38 -17.69 -10.48 8.63
N ILE A 39 -16.68 -9.60 8.64
CA ILE A 39 -16.61 -8.48 7.71
C ILE A 39 -16.34 -8.97 6.29
N PRO A 40 -17.03 -8.44 5.26
CA PRO A 40 -16.73 -8.81 3.88
C PRO A 40 -15.27 -8.51 3.51
N PRO A 41 -14.55 -9.42 2.82
CA PRO A 41 -13.12 -9.24 2.51
C PRO A 41 -12.78 -7.92 1.82
N PHE A 42 -13.63 -7.43 0.91
CA PHE A 42 -13.42 -6.14 0.26
C PHE A 42 -13.46 -4.94 1.24
N ALA A 43 -14.17 -5.07 2.36
CA ALA A 43 -14.21 -4.04 3.39
C ALA A 43 -12.96 -4.06 4.28
N ASP A 44 -12.19 -5.15 4.30
CA ASP A 44 -10.90 -5.21 4.99
C ASP A 44 -9.90 -4.23 4.40
N ASP A 45 -9.82 -4.13 3.07
CA ASP A 45 -8.94 -3.14 2.40
C ASP A 45 -9.37 -1.70 2.66
N MET A 46 -10.64 -1.48 2.97
CA MET A 46 -11.20 -0.16 3.25
C MET A 46 -10.99 0.29 4.70
N LYS A 47 -10.67 -0.62 5.62
CA LYS A 47 -10.48 -0.29 7.05
C LYS A 47 -9.43 0.79 7.24
N PRO A 48 -9.67 1.77 8.12
CA PRO A 48 -8.60 2.66 8.54
C PRO A 48 -7.50 1.84 9.20
N GLN A 49 -6.31 1.86 8.62
CA GLN A 49 -5.16 1.06 9.06
C GLN A 49 -3.90 1.92 9.18
N GLY A 50 -2.92 1.39 9.86
CA GLY A 50 -1.60 1.97 9.92
C GLY A 50 -1.57 3.35 10.57
N PHE A 51 -0.73 4.23 10.05
CA PHE A 51 -0.57 5.60 10.57
C PHE A 51 -1.90 6.37 10.55
N ILE A 52 -2.61 6.35 9.41
CA ILE A 52 -3.90 7.05 9.27
C ILE A 52 -4.96 6.44 10.21
N GLY A 53 -4.99 5.11 10.31
CA GLY A 53 -5.94 4.42 11.17
C GLY A 53 -5.79 4.75 12.65
N ARG A 54 -4.55 4.88 13.14
CA ARG A 54 -4.32 5.25 14.55
C ARG A 54 -4.83 6.65 14.91
N ALA A 55 -4.78 7.59 13.95
CA ALA A 55 -5.32 8.95 14.15
C ALA A 55 -6.85 8.99 14.06
N PHE A 56 -7.46 8.04 13.40
CA PHE A 56 -8.89 8.06 13.04
C PHE A 56 -9.83 8.28 14.25
N PRO A 57 -9.69 7.56 15.39
CA PRO A 57 -10.59 7.76 16.54
C PRO A 57 -10.53 9.19 17.10
N ALA A 58 -9.34 9.78 17.15
CA ALA A 58 -9.15 11.15 17.64
C ALA A 58 -9.71 12.20 16.67
N LEU A 59 -9.53 11.99 15.37
CA LEU A 59 -10.03 12.87 14.32
C LEU A 59 -11.56 12.81 14.18
N HIS A 60 -12.17 11.70 14.59
CA HIS A 60 -13.60 11.43 14.46
C HIS A 60 -14.25 11.05 15.81
N ALA A 61 -13.95 11.83 16.86
CA ALA A 61 -14.46 11.59 18.23
C ALA A 61 -16.00 11.64 18.32
N ASP A 62 -16.64 12.32 17.35
CA ASP A 62 -18.10 12.38 17.22
C ASP A 62 -18.74 11.00 16.94
N LEU A 63 -17.98 10.03 16.41
CA LEU A 63 -18.45 8.67 16.18
C LEU A 63 -18.56 7.86 17.47
N LYS A 64 -17.95 8.29 18.56
CA LYS A 64 -17.95 7.62 19.88
C LYS A 64 -17.44 6.17 19.81
N LEU A 65 -16.51 5.88 18.91
CA LEU A 65 -15.83 4.59 18.80
C LEU A 65 -14.72 4.45 19.84
N PRO A 66 -14.25 3.22 20.16
CA PRO A 66 -13.14 3.03 21.08
C PRO A 66 -11.91 3.88 20.68
N ALA A 67 -11.23 4.45 21.68
CA ALA A 67 -10.11 5.38 21.44
C ALA A 67 -8.91 4.75 20.73
N ARG A 68 -8.73 3.43 20.81
CA ARG A 68 -7.68 2.69 20.12
C ARG A 68 -8.29 1.81 19.05
N ILE A 69 -7.81 1.95 17.83
CA ILE A 69 -8.31 1.17 16.70
C ILE A 69 -8.10 -0.35 16.88
N THR A 70 -7.12 -0.75 17.68
CA THR A 70 -6.89 -2.15 18.05
C THR A 70 -7.99 -2.77 18.90
N ASP A 71 -8.85 -1.96 19.49
CA ASP A 71 -9.97 -2.39 20.34
C ASP A 71 -11.29 -2.43 19.53
N TRP A 72 -11.23 -2.16 18.22
CA TRP A 72 -12.40 -2.14 17.36
C TRP A 72 -12.80 -3.55 16.93
N ASP A 73 -14.07 -3.83 17.06
CA ASP A 73 -14.73 -4.98 16.43
C ASP A 73 -15.15 -4.66 14.99
N ASN A 74 -15.78 -5.63 14.32
CA ASN A 74 -16.26 -5.46 12.95
C ASN A 74 -17.31 -4.35 12.83
N ASP A 75 -18.18 -4.19 13.81
CA ASP A 75 -19.23 -3.18 13.80
C ASP A 75 -18.63 -1.78 13.89
N ALA A 76 -17.61 -1.58 14.73
CA ALA A 76 -16.88 -0.32 14.83
C ALA A 76 -16.22 0.08 13.50
N TYR A 77 -15.59 -0.88 12.81
CA TYR A 77 -15.04 -0.64 11.47
C TYR A 77 -16.11 -0.26 10.46
N LEU A 78 -17.22 -0.99 10.43
CA LEU A 78 -18.31 -0.72 9.48
C LEU A 78 -19.00 0.61 9.76
N ILE A 79 -19.17 1.00 11.03
CA ILE A 79 -19.67 2.32 11.42
C ILE A 79 -18.72 3.42 10.93
N ALA A 80 -17.40 3.25 11.14
CA ALA A 80 -16.41 4.20 10.66
C ALA A 80 -16.47 4.36 9.14
N LEU A 81 -16.51 3.25 8.40
CA LEU A 81 -16.61 3.23 6.94
C LEU A 81 -17.92 3.85 6.44
N ALA A 82 -19.05 3.58 7.11
CA ALA A 82 -20.35 4.11 6.72
C ALA A 82 -20.49 5.61 6.93
N ARG A 83 -19.73 6.20 7.86
CA ARG A 83 -19.85 7.61 8.26
C ARG A 83 -18.68 8.48 7.87
N ARG A 84 -17.48 7.90 7.64
CA ARG A 84 -16.22 8.61 7.32
C ARG A 84 -15.36 7.83 6.32
N GLY A 85 -15.97 7.03 5.45
CA GLY A 85 -15.30 6.22 4.45
C GLY A 85 -15.19 6.88 3.08
N GLU A 86 -15.36 8.18 2.98
CA GLU A 86 -15.38 8.92 1.70
C GLU A 86 -14.05 8.85 0.93
N ASP A 87 -12.92 8.64 1.60
CA ASP A 87 -11.60 8.52 0.96
C ASP A 87 -10.95 7.13 1.11
N CYS A 88 -11.74 6.10 1.39
CA CYS A 88 -11.23 4.72 1.41
C CYS A 88 -10.62 4.31 0.07
N VAL A 89 -9.73 3.32 0.09
CA VAL A 89 -9.13 2.75 -1.11
C VAL A 89 -10.20 2.11 -2.02
N GLY A 90 -9.95 2.17 -3.31
CA GLY A 90 -10.85 1.59 -4.30
C GLY A 90 -12.07 2.47 -4.63
N ASN A 91 -13.07 1.86 -5.22
CA ASN A 91 -14.22 2.55 -5.79
C ASN A 91 -15.55 2.30 -5.06
N LEU A 92 -15.52 1.54 -3.96
CA LEU A 92 -16.70 1.32 -3.11
C LEU A 92 -16.75 2.36 -1.98
N ILE A 93 -17.95 2.77 -1.60
CA ILE A 93 -18.23 3.62 -0.44
C ILE A 93 -19.37 2.98 0.34
N LEU A 94 -19.20 2.77 1.65
CA LEU A 94 -20.24 2.31 2.54
C LEU A 94 -21.00 3.49 3.12
N GLY A 95 -22.33 3.32 3.27
CA GLY A 95 -23.20 4.29 3.94
C GLY A 95 -23.50 5.56 3.15
N GLU A 96 -24.66 6.14 3.44
CA GLU A 96 -25.13 7.36 2.80
C GLU A 96 -24.32 8.57 3.26
N GLU A 97 -23.99 8.65 4.54
CA GLU A 97 -23.22 9.78 5.08
C GLU A 97 -21.83 9.90 4.41
N SER A 98 -21.13 8.77 4.19
CA SER A 98 -19.85 8.78 3.48
C SER A 98 -19.99 9.12 1.99
N VAL A 99 -21.05 8.63 1.32
CA VAL A 99 -21.28 8.97 -0.08
C VAL A 99 -21.65 10.44 -0.27
N ASP A 100 -22.49 10.99 0.61
CA ASP A 100 -22.84 12.41 0.59
C ASP A 100 -21.61 13.30 0.77
N ARG A 101 -20.71 12.92 1.69
CA ARG A 101 -19.41 13.60 1.86
C ARG A 101 -18.55 13.50 0.62
N ALA A 102 -18.44 12.33 0.01
CA ALA A 102 -17.68 12.14 -1.23
C ALA A 102 -18.23 12.97 -2.40
N LEU A 103 -19.55 13.06 -2.52
CA LEU A 103 -20.22 13.87 -3.56
C LEU A 103 -20.06 15.38 -3.32
N ALA A 104 -20.16 15.81 -2.06
CA ALA A 104 -20.00 17.20 -1.67
C ALA A 104 -18.54 17.67 -1.72
N ALA A 105 -17.59 16.75 -1.52
CA ALA A 105 -16.18 17.09 -1.53
C ALA A 105 -15.71 17.48 -2.94
N THR A 106 -15.12 18.67 -3.03
CA THR A 106 -14.27 19.04 -4.15
C THR A 106 -12.84 19.02 -3.63
N PRO A 107 -11.95 18.19 -4.22
CA PRO A 107 -10.57 18.15 -3.78
C PRO A 107 -9.96 19.57 -3.85
N ALA A 108 -9.50 20.09 -2.73
CA ALA A 108 -8.84 21.38 -2.68
C ALA A 108 -7.42 21.24 -3.21
N PRO A 109 -7.05 21.90 -4.33
CA PRO A 109 -5.68 21.87 -4.83
C PRO A 109 -4.71 22.34 -3.74
N ARG A 110 -3.63 21.60 -3.55
CA ARG A 110 -2.55 21.91 -2.62
C ARG A 110 -1.26 22.17 -3.38
N THR A 111 -0.42 22.96 -2.80
CA THR A 111 0.95 23.15 -3.29
C THR A 111 1.93 22.40 -2.40
N ARG A 112 3.07 21.99 -2.95
CA ARG A 112 4.12 21.34 -2.16
C ARG A 112 4.63 22.21 -1.01
N ALA A 113 4.55 23.52 -1.13
CA ALA A 113 4.90 24.47 -0.05
C ALA A 113 4.06 24.30 1.22
N GLU A 114 2.85 23.73 1.13
CA GLU A 114 1.96 23.48 2.26
C GLU A 114 2.30 22.18 3.01
N TYR A 115 3.12 21.28 2.44
CA TYR A 115 3.41 19.95 2.98
C TYR A 115 3.94 19.97 4.42
N PRO A 116 4.84 20.89 4.84
CA PRO A 116 5.25 20.95 6.24
C PRO A 116 4.11 21.24 7.21
N THR A 117 3.13 22.00 6.76
CA THR A 117 1.92 22.30 7.58
C THR A 117 0.98 21.09 7.64
N LEU A 118 0.77 20.41 6.51
CA LEU A 118 -0.05 19.20 6.45
C LEU A 118 0.59 18.07 7.27
N ALA A 119 1.92 17.92 7.22
CA ALA A 119 2.67 16.95 8.03
C ALA A 119 2.49 17.20 9.53
N ARG A 120 2.61 18.46 10.00
CA ARG A 120 2.32 18.80 11.40
C ARG A 120 0.89 18.49 11.81
N GLY A 121 -0.08 18.77 10.93
CA GLY A 121 -1.49 18.41 11.14
C GLY A 121 -1.71 16.91 11.28
N ALA A 122 -1.06 16.11 10.42
CA ALA A 122 -1.14 14.65 10.47
C ALA A 122 -0.53 14.08 11.77
N LEU A 123 0.56 14.67 12.27
CA LEU A 123 1.18 14.27 13.53
C LEU A 123 0.36 14.68 14.75
N ALA A 124 -0.31 15.84 14.71
CA ALA A 124 -1.13 16.33 15.83
C ALA A 124 -2.27 15.38 16.19
N GLY A 125 -2.85 14.68 15.21
CA GLY A 125 -3.86 13.64 15.44
C GLY A 125 -3.32 12.36 16.10
N GLN A 126 -2.01 12.27 16.32
CA GLN A 126 -1.31 11.08 16.86
C GLN A 126 -0.67 11.32 18.24
N ALA A 127 -1.04 12.39 18.95
CA ALA A 127 -0.47 12.72 20.25
C ALA A 127 -0.60 11.53 21.22
N GLY A 128 0.54 10.93 21.61
CA GLY A 128 0.62 9.78 22.53
C GLY A 128 0.87 8.43 21.89
N SER A 129 0.93 8.29 20.56
CA SER A 129 1.37 7.05 19.93
C SER A 129 2.84 7.14 19.52
N SER A 130 3.68 6.24 20.04
CA SER A 130 5.01 6.04 19.45
C SER A 130 4.81 5.64 17.99
N ALA A 131 5.54 6.29 17.07
CA ALA A 131 5.56 5.91 15.65
C ALA A 131 6.18 4.52 15.50
N GLY A 132 5.41 3.48 15.82
CA GLY A 132 5.84 2.09 15.73
C GLY A 132 5.78 1.64 14.27
N GLY A 133 6.92 1.68 13.59
CA GLY A 133 7.16 0.89 12.38
C GLY A 133 6.54 1.37 11.08
N GLU A 134 5.67 2.38 11.07
CA GLU A 134 5.01 2.86 9.85
C GLU A 134 5.32 4.33 9.57
N HIS A 135 5.54 4.64 8.29
CA HIS A 135 5.78 6.01 7.86
C HIS A 135 4.59 6.93 8.12
N PRO A 136 4.82 8.11 8.72
CA PRO A 136 3.84 9.18 8.74
C PRO A 136 3.47 9.57 7.30
N LYS A 137 2.16 9.78 7.06
CA LYS A 137 1.65 10.11 5.73
C LYS A 137 0.36 10.91 5.80
N PHE A 138 0.07 11.65 4.73
CA PHE A 138 -1.20 12.32 4.52
C PHE A 138 -1.61 12.25 3.05
N ALA A 139 -2.91 12.40 2.76
CA ALA A 139 -3.42 12.52 1.39
C ALA A 139 -3.47 13.98 0.97
N ALA A 140 -3.22 14.27 -0.30
CA ALA A 140 -3.35 15.59 -0.89
C ALA A 140 -3.84 15.49 -2.35
N PHE A 141 -4.33 16.63 -2.88
CA PHE A 141 -4.65 16.78 -4.29
C PHE A 141 -3.73 17.85 -4.89
N VAL A 142 -2.84 17.43 -5.78
CA VAL A 142 -1.75 18.26 -6.31
C VAL A 142 -1.66 18.06 -7.82
N GLU A 143 -1.59 19.15 -8.59
CA GLU A 143 -1.47 19.09 -10.06
C GLU A 143 -2.52 18.16 -10.69
N ASP A 144 -3.78 18.30 -10.25
CA ASP A 144 -4.94 17.50 -10.69
C ASP A 144 -4.82 15.98 -10.42
N ARG A 145 -3.99 15.57 -9.46
CA ARG A 145 -3.80 14.18 -9.06
C ARG A 145 -3.96 14.00 -7.56
N HIS A 146 -4.59 12.91 -7.17
CA HIS A 146 -4.57 12.46 -5.78
C HIS A 146 -3.23 11.80 -5.48
N VAL A 147 -2.58 12.25 -4.42
CA VAL A 147 -1.30 11.73 -3.97
C VAL A 147 -1.36 11.29 -2.51
N LEU A 148 -0.57 10.28 -2.17
CA LEU A 148 -0.23 9.95 -0.81
C LEU A 148 1.19 10.48 -0.55
N VAL A 149 1.35 11.31 0.46
CA VAL A 149 2.64 11.91 0.80
C VAL A 149 3.16 11.30 2.08
N LYS A 150 4.22 10.51 1.98
CA LYS A 150 5.00 10.00 3.11
C LYS A 150 6.03 11.04 3.50
N PHE A 151 6.34 11.18 4.79
CA PHE A 151 7.32 12.16 5.21
C PHE A 151 8.14 11.68 6.41
N ALA A 152 9.36 12.20 6.51
CA ALA A 152 10.28 11.94 7.61
C ALA A 152 10.96 13.23 8.03
N GLY A 153 10.91 13.52 9.32
CA GLY A 153 11.50 14.70 9.93
C GLY A 153 12.04 14.42 11.33
N GLY A 154 12.51 15.48 12.00
CA GLY A 154 13.12 15.39 13.32
C GLY A 154 14.60 15.07 13.28
N ASP A 155 15.20 14.86 14.44
CA ASP A 155 16.64 14.68 14.63
C ASP A 155 16.99 13.24 15.04
N GLY A 156 18.26 12.89 14.79
CA GLY A 156 18.84 11.64 15.19
C GLY A 156 18.85 10.55 14.10
N SER A 157 19.58 9.49 14.39
CA SER A 157 19.91 8.44 13.40
C SER A 157 18.67 7.68 12.88
N ALA A 158 17.62 7.56 13.68
CA ALA A 158 16.37 6.95 13.23
C ALA A 158 15.63 7.84 12.24
N ALA A 159 15.57 9.16 12.51
CA ALA A 159 14.97 10.12 11.58
C ALA A 159 15.75 10.18 10.25
N ASP A 160 17.08 10.22 10.30
CA ASP A 160 17.94 10.17 9.12
C ASP A 160 17.69 8.89 8.31
N ARG A 161 17.59 7.73 8.98
CA ARG A 161 17.32 6.47 8.31
C ARG A 161 15.92 6.47 7.65
N TRP A 162 14.91 7.05 8.25
CA TRP A 162 13.61 7.18 7.62
C TRP A 162 13.64 8.10 6.39
N ARG A 163 14.42 9.19 6.43
CA ARG A 163 14.68 10.02 5.23
C ARG A 163 15.36 9.20 4.14
N ASP A 164 16.39 8.41 4.48
CA ASP A 164 17.07 7.52 3.53
C ASP A 164 16.11 6.51 2.91
N LEU A 165 15.21 5.90 3.69
CA LEU A 165 14.26 4.91 3.19
C LEU A 165 13.21 5.50 2.24
N LEU A 166 12.79 6.76 2.43
CA LEU A 166 11.92 7.44 1.46
C LEU A 166 12.61 7.62 0.10
N ALA A 167 13.90 7.98 0.12
CA ALA A 167 14.69 8.05 -1.12
C ALA A 167 14.83 6.67 -1.77
N CYS A 168 15.06 5.63 -0.95
CA CYS A 168 15.14 4.25 -1.43
C CYS A 168 13.86 3.79 -2.12
N GLU A 169 12.69 4.13 -1.59
CA GLU A 169 11.41 3.80 -2.22
C GLU A 169 11.29 4.47 -3.60
N HIS A 170 11.60 5.76 -3.69
CA HIS A 170 11.59 6.46 -4.98
C HIS A 170 12.50 5.80 -6.01
N VAL A 171 13.75 5.52 -5.64
CA VAL A 171 14.73 4.89 -6.55
C VAL A 171 14.26 3.47 -6.95
N ALA A 172 13.65 2.70 -6.04
CA ALA A 172 13.10 1.40 -6.39
C ALA A 172 11.99 1.52 -7.44
N LEU A 173 11.05 2.46 -7.26
CA LEU A 173 9.96 2.70 -8.21
C LEU A 173 10.48 3.16 -9.58
N GLU A 174 11.57 3.94 -9.64
CA GLU A 174 12.22 4.30 -10.91
C GLU A 174 12.85 3.07 -11.58
N VAL A 175 13.61 2.26 -10.83
CA VAL A 175 14.24 1.04 -11.35
C VAL A 175 13.19 0.04 -11.88
N LEU A 176 12.06 -0.09 -11.19
CA LEU A 176 10.95 -0.91 -11.66
C LEU A 176 10.42 -0.43 -13.02
N ARG A 177 10.15 0.88 -13.17
CA ARG A 177 9.69 1.43 -14.46
C ARG A 177 10.70 1.23 -15.58
N GLU A 178 11.99 1.33 -15.30
CA GLU A 178 13.06 1.05 -16.28
C GLU A 178 13.16 -0.43 -16.65
N ALA A 179 12.76 -1.33 -15.75
CA ALA A 179 12.61 -2.74 -16.03
C ALA A 179 11.34 -3.07 -16.82
N GLY A 180 10.50 -2.08 -17.16
CA GLY A 180 9.20 -2.30 -17.79
C GLY A 180 8.12 -2.82 -16.83
N ILE A 181 8.41 -2.85 -15.53
CA ILE A 181 7.45 -3.23 -14.48
C ILE A 181 6.62 -2.00 -14.12
N PRO A 182 5.28 -2.06 -14.22
CA PRO A 182 4.43 -0.95 -13.81
C PRO A 182 4.66 -0.60 -12.33
N ALA A 183 5.01 0.65 -12.06
CA ALA A 183 5.19 1.17 -10.71
C ALA A 183 4.60 2.58 -10.62
N VAL A 184 4.10 2.94 -9.44
CA VAL A 184 3.47 4.24 -9.20
C VAL A 184 4.45 5.38 -9.49
N GLU A 185 3.92 6.48 -10.02
CA GLU A 185 4.71 7.70 -10.16
C GLU A 185 5.01 8.28 -8.79
N SER A 186 6.22 8.74 -8.61
CA SER A 186 6.67 9.33 -7.36
C SER A 186 7.63 10.51 -7.59
N ALA A 187 7.66 11.42 -6.63
CA ALA A 187 8.64 12.49 -6.54
C ALA A 187 9.07 12.64 -5.08
N TRP A 188 10.36 12.96 -4.85
CA TRP A 188 10.83 13.18 -3.50
C TRP A 188 11.67 14.47 -3.42
N PHE A 189 11.59 15.14 -2.28
CA PHE A 189 12.27 16.41 -2.06
C PHE A 189 12.39 16.72 -0.58
N ASP A 190 13.34 17.59 -0.26
CA ASP A 190 13.55 18.11 1.11
C ASP A 190 12.94 19.50 1.20
N LEU A 191 12.15 19.76 2.24
CA LEU A 191 11.50 21.04 2.49
C LEU A 191 11.36 21.29 3.99
N ALA A 192 11.83 22.45 4.44
CA ALA A 192 11.75 22.88 5.84
C ALA A 192 12.37 21.89 6.85
N GLY A 193 13.38 21.12 6.46
CA GLY A 193 14.08 20.15 7.29
C GLY A 193 13.47 18.74 7.27
N ASP A 194 12.32 18.58 6.63
CA ASP A 194 11.66 17.27 6.43
C ASP A 194 11.89 16.78 5.00
N ARG A 195 11.92 15.46 4.83
CA ARG A 195 11.89 14.79 3.53
C ARG A 195 10.48 14.30 3.24
N PHE A 196 10.04 14.54 2.02
CA PHE A 196 8.74 14.12 1.49
C PHE A 196 8.92 13.18 0.31
N LEU A 197 8.12 12.12 0.29
CA LEU A 197 7.92 11.24 -0.86
C LEU A 197 6.44 11.34 -1.26
N GLU A 198 6.20 11.94 -2.40
CA GLU A 198 4.89 12.05 -3.04
C GLU A 198 4.70 10.83 -3.95
N VAL A 199 3.59 10.12 -3.79
CA VAL A 199 3.24 8.92 -4.56
C VAL A 199 1.85 9.11 -5.14
N VAL A 200 1.70 8.95 -6.46
CA VAL A 200 0.41 9.09 -7.13
C VAL A 200 -0.51 7.92 -6.79
N ARG A 201 -1.74 8.20 -6.42
CA ARG A 201 -2.74 7.17 -6.13
C ARG A 201 -3.32 6.61 -7.44
N PHE A 202 -3.11 5.33 -7.68
CA PHE A 202 -3.59 4.62 -8.87
C PHE A 202 -5.09 4.28 -8.82
N ASP A 203 -5.69 4.33 -7.63
CA ASP A 203 -7.11 4.09 -7.41
C ASP A 203 -7.98 5.35 -7.62
N ARG A 204 -7.37 6.46 -8.04
CA ARG A 204 -8.04 7.74 -8.30
C ARG A 204 -7.79 8.21 -9.73
N ILE A 205 -8.82 8.80 -10.35
CA ILE A 205 -8.77 9.36 -11.70
C ILE A 205 -9.34 10.77 -11.68
N GLY A 206 -8.50 11.75 -12.02
CA GLY A 206 -8.88 13.16 -11.93
C GLY A 206 -9.39 13.50 -10.52
N ALA A 207 -10.33 14.43 -10.44
CA ALA A 207 -10.84 14.93 -9.15
C ALA A 207 -11.78 13.96 -8.43
N LYS A 208 -12.56 13.14 -9.15
CA LYS A 208 -13.65 12.34 -8.55
C LYS A 208 -13.72 10.89 -9.00
N GLY A 209 -13.03 10.54 -10.09
CA GLY A 209 -13.04 9.17 -10.64
C GLY A 209 -12.30 8.18 -9.74
N ARG A 210 -12.78 6.92 -9.74
CA ARG A 210 -12.19 5.85 -8.92
C ARG A 210 -12.09 4.54 -9.69
N ARG A 211 -11.12 3.72 -9.31
CA ARG A 211 -10.95 2.33 -9.76
C ARG A 211 -11.17 1.36 -8.62
N GLY A 212 -11.79 0.22 -8.93
CA GLY A 212 -11.90 -0.91 -8.01
C GLY A 212 -10.52 -1.52 -7.77
N VAL A 213 -10.17 -1.68 -6.49
CA VAL A 213 -8.88 -2.27 -6.07
C VAL A 213 -9.16 -3.30 -5.00
N LEU A 214 -8.49 -4.45 -5.11
CA LEU A 214 -8.44 -5.50 -4.09
C LEU A 214 -6.99 -5.82 -3.79
N SER A 215 -6.61 -5.87 -2.52
CA SER A 215 -5.29 -6.36 -2.13
C SER A 215 -5.15 -7.86 -2.35
N LEU A 216 -3.92 -8.36 -2.47
CA LEU A 216 -3.66 -9.79 -2.47
C LEU A 216 -4.16 -10.46 -1.17
N ALA A 217 -4.19 -9.73 -0.05
CA ALA A 217 -4.79 -10.23 1.20
C ALA A 217 -6.27 -10.51 1.04
N THR A 218 -7.01 -9.60 0.43
CA THR A 218 -8.45 -9.78 0.13
C THR A 218 -8.68 -10.89 -0.88
N VAL A 219 -7.89 -10.95 -1.97
CA VAL A 219 -7.96 -12.03 -2.97
C VAL A 219 -7.67 -13.38 -2.32
N ASN A 220 -6.65 -13.47 -1.48
CA ASN A 220 -6.32 -14.68 -0.74
C ASN A 220 -7.46 -15.14 0.17
N SER A 221 -8.00 -14.22 0.96
CA SER A 221 -9.10 -14.51 1.88
C SER A 221 -10.38 -14.97 1.15
N GLN A 222 -10.66 -14.40 -0.01
CA GLN A 222 -11.91 -14.65 -0.73
C GLN A 222 -11.84 -15.87 -1.66
N PHE A 223 -10.70 -16.17 -2.26
CA PHE A 223 -10.60 -17.15 -3.33
C PHE A 223 -9.63 -18.30 -3.05
N LEU A 224 -8.53 -18.09 -2.33
CA LEU A 224 -7.47 -19.09 -2.29
C LEU A 224 -7.61 -20.13 -1.19
N GLY A 225 -8.31 -19.83 -0.10
CA GLY A 225 -8.57 -20.77 0.99
C GLY A 225 -7.38 -21.14 1.89
N TYR A 226 -6.14 -20.74 1.54
CA TYR A 226 -4.95 -20.82 2.37
C TYR A 226 -3.98 -19.68 2.06
N THR A 227 -3.05 -19.40 2.96
CA THR A 227 -2.09 -18.32 2.76
C THR A 227 -0.77 -18.86 2.20
N PRO A 228 -0.43 -18.58 0.91
CA PRO A 228 0.87 -18.88 0.33
C PRO A 228 2.01 -18.17 1.09
N GLU A 229 3.23 -18.70 1.00
CA GLU A 229 4.36 -18.18 1.77
C GLU A 229 4.84 -16.79 1.30
N ASN A 230 4.64 -16.46 0.01
CA ASN A 230 5.12 -15.22 -0.62
C ASN A 230 4.29 -14.89 -1.87
N TRP A 231 4.55 -13.71 -2.46
CA TRP A 231 3.84 -13.23 -3.63
C TRP A 231 4.00 -14.15 -4.84
N GLY A 232 5.19 -14.69 -5.06
CA GLY A 232 5.46 -15.58 -6.19
C GLY A 232 4.68 -16.89 -6.13
N LYS A 233 4.54 -17.49 -4.93
CA LYS A 233 3.70 -18.67 -4.73
C LYS A 233 2.22 -18.33 -4.85
N ALA A 234 1.81 -17.16 -4.33
CA ALA A 234 0.44 -16.68 -4.47
C ALA A 234 0.06 -16.49 -5.96
N ALA A 235 0.95 -15.90 -6.77
CA ALA A 235 0.74 -15.72 -8.20
C ALA A 235 0.45 -17.04 -8.92
N ARG A 236 1.26 -18.08 -8.67
CA ARG A 236 1.04 -19.40 -9.27
C ARG A 236 -0.29 -20.02 -8.83
N HIS A 237 -0.62 -19.87 -7.55
CA HIS A 237 -1.87 -20.41 -7.03
C HIS A 237 -3.11 -19.72 -7.62
N ILE A 238 -3.04 -18.39 -7.82
CA ILE A 238 -4.14 -17.64 -8.47
C ILE A 238 -4.34 -18.10 -9.93
N LEU A 239 -3.27 -18.42 -10.66
CA LEU A 239 -3.38 -18.94 -12.02
C LEU A 239 -4.16 -20.27 -12.09
N ASP A 240 -4.01 -21.11 -11.08
CA ASP A 240 -4.68 -22.41 -10.99
C ASP A 240 -6.12 -22.31 -10.42
N GLU A 241 -6.52 -21.13 -9.88
CA GLU A 241 -7.81 -20.93 -9.21
C GLU A 241 -8.94 -20.68 -10.21
N PRO A 242 -9.94 -21.58 -10.33
CA PRO A 242 -11.01 -21.42 -11.30
C PRO A 242 -11.98 -20.27 -11.01
N ALA A 243 -12.05 -19.81 -9.74
CA ALA A 243 -13.00 -18.78 -9.31
C ALA A 243 -12.57 -17.35 -9.71
N VAL A 244 -11.31 -17.16 -10.13
CA VAL A 244 -10.75 -15.85 -10.47
C VAL A 244 -9.88 -15.97 -11.73
N ARG A 245 -9.60 -14.87 -12.41
CA ARG A 245 -8.68 -14.84 -13.57
C ARG A 245 -7.54 -13.87 -13.29
N LEU A 246 -6.33 -14.32 -13.58
CA LEU A 246 -5.12 -13.51 -13.60
C LEU A 246 -4.38 -13.80 -14.93
N ALA A 247 -3.88 -12.79 -15.60
CA ALA A 247 -3.05 -12.99 -16.79
C ALA A 247 -1.69 -13.57 -16.40
N GLU A 248 -1.13 -14.43 -17.24
CA GLU A 248 0.20 -15.01 -17.01
C GLU A 248 1.27 -13.93 -16.83
N GLY A 249 1.23 -12.85 -17.63
CA GLY A 249 2.16 -11.74 -17.53
C GLY A 249 2.06 -11.00 -16.18
N ASP A 250 0.85 -10.86 -15.60
CA ASP A 250 0.68 -10.29 -14.27
C ASP A 250 1.25 -11.21 -13.18
N ALA A 251 1.07 -12.53 -13.34
CA ALA A 251 1.65 -13.51 -12.43
C ALA A 251 3.19 -13.52 -12.50
N GLU A 252 3.77 -13.44 -13.69
CA GLU A 252 5.22 -13.31 -13.88
C GLU A 252 5.75 -12.01 -13.25
N CYS A 253 5.02 -10.90 -13.42
CA CYS A 253 5.33 -9.63 -12.79
C CYS A 253 5.33 -9.73 -11.26
N MET A 254 4.35 -10.42 -10.65
CA MET A 254 4.34 -10.68 -9.21
C MET A 254 5.55 -11.49 -8.75
N ILE A 255 5.95 -12.52 -9.50
CA ILE A 255 7.14 -13.32 -9.20
C ILE A 255 8.40 -12.46 -9.30
N TRP A 256 8.46 -11.59 -10.31
CA TRP A 256 9.56 -10.64 -10.49
C TRP A 256 9.65 -9.65 -9.32
N LEU A 257 8.52 -9.06 -8.92
CA LEU A 257 8.44 -8.12 -7.79
C LEU A 257 8.83 -8.77 -6.46
N ASP A 258 8.40 -10.02 -6.21
CA ASP A 258 8.81 -10.77 -5.01
C ASP A 258 10.32 -11.02 -4.99
N THR A 259 10.88 -11.39 -6.14
CA THR A 259 12.31 -11.65 -6.31
C THR A 259 13.13 -10.37 -6.14
N PHE A 260 12.76 -9.29 -6.80
CA PHE A 260 13.39 -7.99 -6.66
C PHE A 260 13.31 -7.48 -5.22
N GLY A 261 12.13 -7.58 -4.60
CA GLY A 261 11.93 -7.20 -3.21
C GLY A 261 12.85 -7.94 -2.24
N ASP A 262 13.09 -9.23 -2.47
CA ASP A 262 14.08 -10.00 -1.68
C ASP A 262 15.50 -9.47 -1.87
N LEU A 263 15.89 -9.19 -3.12
CA LEU A 263 17.22 -8.72 -3.49
C LEU A 263 17.51 -7.26 -3.08
N ILE A 264 16.48 -6.47 -2.77
CA ILE A 264 16.61 -5.13 -2.21
C ILE A 264 16.36 -5.07 -0.70
N ALA A 265 16.38 -6.21 0.01
CA ALA A 265 16.14 -6.29 1.46
C ALA A 265 14.74 -5.78 1.90
N ASN A 266 13.72 -5.88 1.05
CA ASN A 266 12.35 -5.58 1.44
C ASN A 266 11.77 -6.74 2.26
N THR A 267 11.72 -6.59 3.57
CA THR A 267 11.15 -7.59 4.50
C THR A 267 9.67 -7.38 4.78
N ASP A 268 9.07 -6.34 4.22
CA ASP A 268 7.66 -5.98 4.44
C ASP A 268 6.75 -6.38 3.26
N ARG A 269 7.09 -7.49 2.60
CA ARG A 269 6.31 -8.02 1.48
C ARG A 269 5.07 -8.79 1.95
N HIS A 270 4.23 -8.15 2.76
CA HIS A 270 2.94 -8.73 3.14
C HIS A 270 1.92 -8.61 2.00
N PHE A 271 0.82 -9.35 2.11
CA PHE A 271 -0.19 -9.42 1.04
C PHE A 271 -1.01 -8.13 0.85
N GLY A 272 -0.91 -7.17 1.74
CA GLY A 272 -1.46 -5.82 1.56
C GLY A 272 -0.62 -4.92 0.64
N ASN A 273 0.64 -5.30 0.33
CA ASN A 273 1.55 -4.52 -0.53
C ASN A 273 1.57 -4.97 -2.00
N VAL A 274 0.64 -5.83 -2.38
CA VAL A 274 0.29 -6.16 -3.77
C VAL A 274 -1.21 -6.01 -3.93
N SER A 275 -1.65 -5.34 -4.98
CA SER A 275 -3.06 -5.13 -5.26
C SER A 275 -3.39 -5.36 -6.73
N PHE A 276 -4.67 -5.53 -6.99
CA PHE A 276 -5.21 -5.74 -8.32
C PHE A 276 -6.34 -4.76 -8.59
N PHE A 277 -6.39 -4.22 -9.80
CA PHE A 277 -7.63 -3.72 -10.33
C PHE A 277 -8.56 -4.92 -10.54
N ALA A 278 -9.78 -4.81 -10.06
CA ALA A 278 -10.76 -5.88 -10.13
C ALA A 278 -12.01 -5.40 -10.85
N GLU A 279 -12.37 -6.10 -11.91
CA GLU A 279 -13.66 -5.96 -12.56
C GLU A 279 -14.65 -6.93 -11.91
N GLU A 280 -15.81 -6.41 -11.53
CA GLU A 280 -16.85 -7.24 -10.95
C GLU A 280 -17.52 -8.07 -12.03
N ALA A 281 -17.43 -9.38 -11.87
CA ALA A 281 -18.04 -10.38 -12.69
C ALA A 281 -18.33 -11.63 -11.86
N GLU A 282 -19.08 -12.58 -12.38
CA GLU A 282 -19.28 -13.90 -11.75
C GLU A 282 -17.93 -14.59 -11.50
N ARG A 283 -16.98 -14.40 -12.42
CA ARG A 283 -15.58 -14.76 -12.27
C ARG A 283 -14.72 -13.51 -12.47
N PRO A 284 -14.30 -12.84 -11.38
CA PRO A 284 -13.55 -11.60 -11.46
C PRO A 284 -12.24 -11.73 -12.27
N SER A 285 -11.98 -10.73 -13.10
CA SER A 285 -10.69 -10.58 -13.76
C SER A 285 -9.83 -9.64 -12.93
N LEU A 286 -8.66 -10.11 -12.56
CA LEU A 286 -7.65 -9.36 -11.82
C LEU A 286 -6.60 -8.84 -12.81
N SER A 287 -6.21 -7.58 -12.67
CA SER A 287 -5.08 -6.99 -13.35
C SER A 287 -4.17 -6.34 -12.31
N LEU A 288 -2.89 -6.65 -12.34
CA LEU A 288 -1.94 -6.16 -11.34
C LEU A 288 -1.91 -4.62 -11.35
N THR A 289 -2.00 -4.00 -10.18
CA THR A 289 -1.81 -2.55 -10.06
C THR A 289 -0.33 -2.19 -10.21
N PRO A 290 0.01 -0.93 -10.48
CA PRO A 290 1.39 -0.49 -10.36
C PRO A 290 1.96 -0.80 -8.98
N ALA A 291 3.23 -1.24 -8.93
CA ALA A 291 3.93 -1.56 -7.69
C ALA A 291 4.12 -0.32 -6.80
N TYR A 292 4.05 -0.50 -5.50
CA TYR A 292 4.21 0.51 -4.46
C TYR A 292 4.90 -0.09 -3.23
N ASP A 293 5.32 0.73 -2.28
CA ASP A 293 5.93 0.30 -0.99
C ASP A 293 7.14 -0.64 -1.18
N MET A 294 7.96 -0.37 -2.22
CA MET A 294 9.18 -1.15 -2.52
C MET A 294 10.41 -0.45 -1.96
N LEU A 295 10.84 -0.85 -0.77
CA LEU A 295 11.99 -0.27 -0.07
C LEU A 295 12.67 -1.28 0.85
N PRO A 296 13.94 -1.04 1.27
CA PRO A 296 14.73 -2.00 2.06
C PRO A 296 14.34 -2.00 3.54
N MET A 297 13.14 -2.51 3.84
CA MET A 297 12.53 -2.49 5.18
C MET A 297 13.33 -3.27 6.24
N ALA A 298 14.24 -4.15 5.86
CA ALA A 298 15.17 -4.79 6.81
C ALA A 298 15.96 -3.75 7.64
N PHE A 299 16.18 -2.56 7.10
CA PHE A 299 16.94 -1.48 7.74
C PHE A 299 16.06 -0.40 8.41
N ALA A 300 14.74 -0.61 8.44
CA ALA A 300 13.82 0.33 9.08
C ALA A 300 14.09 0.43 10.60
N PRO A 301 14.10 1.63 11.17
CA PRO A 301 14.28 1.81 12.60
C PRO A 301 13.17 1.13 13.41
N ARG A 302 13.53 0.62 14.57
CA ARG A 302 12.60 0.12 15.58
C ARG A 302 12.55 1.12 16.74
N GLY A 303 11.55 1.99 16.74
CA GLY A 303 11.52 3.15 17.62
C GLY A 303 12.70 4.09 17.30
N ALA A 304 13.50 4.43 18.31
CA ALA A 304 14.69 5.28 18.16
C ALA A 304 15.97 4.50 17.74
N SER A 305 15.90 3.18 17.69
CA SER A 305 17.08 2.33 17.46
C SER A 305 17.17 1.87 16.01
N LEU A 306 18.37 1.88 15.46
CA LEU A 306 18.65 1.25 14.16
C LEU A 306 18.90 -0.25 14.37
N PRO A 307 18.33 -1.11 13.50
CA PRO A 307 18.61 -2.53 13.55
C PRO A 307 20.05 -2.81 13.14
N ASP A 308 20.68 -3.79 13.79
CA ASP A 308 21.95 -4.36 13.35
C ASP A 308 21.64 -5.55 12.45
N VAL A 309 21.67 -5.31 11.13
CA VAL A 309 21.28 -6.29 10.11
C VAL A 309 22.42 -6.50 9.13
N THR A 310 22.84 -7.75 8.99
CA THR A 310 23.65 -8.20 7.86
C THR A 310 22.72 -8.75 6.80
N PHE A 311 22.66 -8.10 5.64
CA PHE A 311 21.82 -8.53 4.54
C PHE A 311 22.42 -9.76 3.84
N ALA A 312 21.62 -10.81 3.75
CA ALA A 312 21.94 -12.03 3.01
C ALA A 312 20.80 -12.33 2.03
N PRO A 313 20.96 -11.95 0.73
CA PRO A 313 19.93 -12.20 -0.27
C PRO A 313 19.77 -13.71 -0.49
N ARG A 314 18.54 -14.16 -0.72
CA ARG A 314 18.25 -15.57 -0.93
C ARG A 314 18.66 -16.02 -2.34
N PRO A 315 19.15 -17.26 -2.49
CA PRO A 315 19.43 -17.83 -3.79
C PRO A 315 18.13 -18.01 -4.60
N ARG A 316 18.29 -18.18 -5.92
CA ARG A 316 17.18 -18.49 -6.81
C ARG A 316 16.45 -19.75 -6.38
N THR A 317 15.14 -19.74 -6.51
CA THR A 317 14.22 -20.85 -6.26
C THR A 317 13.59 -21.32 -7.56
N ALA A 318 12.94 -22.48 -7.57
CA ALA A 318 12.20 -22.94 -8.74
C ALA A 318 11.14 -21.92 -9.21
N THR A 319 10.54 -21.16 -8.27
CA THR A 319 9.55 -20.12 -8.60
C THR A 319 10.22 -18.90 -9.21
N SER A 320 11.33 -18.42 -8.67
CA SER A 320 12.00 -17.20 -9.14
C SER A 320 12.93 -17.42 -10.32
N LEU A 321 13.31 -18.67 -10.62
CA LEU A 321 14.29 -18.99 -11.66
C LEU A 321 14.05 -18.28 -13.01
N PRO A 322 12.82 -18.20 -13.55
CA PRO A 322 12.58 -17.56 -14.85
C PRO A 322 12.89 -16.07 -14.90
N VAL A 323 12.78 -15.37 -13.78
CA VAL A 323 12.92 -13.89 -13.68
C VAL A 323 14.14 -13.47 -12.89
N TRP A 324 14.85 -14.41 -12.27
CA TRP A 324 15.86 -14.11 -11.26
C TRP A 324 17.04 -13.30 -11.78
N GLU A 325 17.58 -13.63 -12.96
CA GLU A 325 18.75 -12.95 -13.52
C GLU A 325 18.44 -11.49 -13.86
N GLU A 326 17.27 -11.24 -14.42
CA GLU A 326 16.80 -9.90 -14.75
C GLU A 326 16.57 -9.08 -13.48
N ALA A 327 15.81 -9.62 -12.52
CA ALA A 327 15.56 -8.98 -11.24
C ALA A 327 16.86 -8.68 -10.48
N ALA A 328 17.83 -9.59 -10.51
CA ALA A 328 19.14 -9.40 -9.87
C ALA A 328 19.96 -8.29 -10.56
N GLY A 329 19.93 -8.22 -11.89
CA GLY A 329 20.55 -7.14 -12.64
C GLY A 329 19.98 -5.77 -12.25
N HIS A 330 18.66 -5.66 -12.09
CA HIS A 330 17.98 -4.44 -11.65
C HIS A 330 18.23 -4.14 -10.16
N ALA A 331 18.31 -5.16 -9.29
CA ALA A 331 18.69 -4.97 -7.89
C ALA A 331 20.11 -4.41 -7.73
N LEU A 332 21.06 -4.86 -8.58
CA LEU A 332 22.39 -4.27 -8.61
C LEU A 332 22.36 -2.79 -9.04
N ARG A 333 21.59 -2.43 -10.07
CA ARG A 333 21.40 -1.04 -10.48
C ARG A 333 20.77 -0.19 -9.38
N TYR A 334 19.80 -0.74 -8.67
CA TYR A 334 19.17 -0.09 -7.52
C TYR A 334 20.20 0.27 -6.45
N TRP A 335 21.01 -0.71 -6.01
CA TRP A 335 22.02 -0.48 -5.00
C TRP A 335 23.13 0.48 -5.49
N ASP A 336 23.52 0.38 -6.77
CA ASP A 336 24.48 1.32 -7.38
C ASP A 336 24.00 2.77 -7.31
N ARG A 337 22.73 3.02 -7.65
CA ARG A 337 22.12 4.36 -7.56
C ARG A 337 22.13 4.90 -6.14
N LEU A 338 21.75 4.06 -5.18
CA LEU A 338 21.74 4.47 -3.78
C LEU A 338 23.14 4.78 -3.25
N CYS A 339 24.17 4.05 -3.69
CA CYS A 339 25.56 4.36 -3.35
C CYS A 339 26.00 5.74 -3.87
N GLY A 340 25.49 6.14 -5.03
CA GLY A 340 25.80 7.43 -5.67
C GLY A 340 24.91 8.60 -5.26
N GLU A 341 23.81 8.37 -4.54
CA GLU A 341 22.87 9.44 -4.17
C GLU A 341 23.38 10.24 -2.96
N GLU A 342 23.85 11.46 -3.19
CA GLU A 342 24.47 12.30 -2.16
C GLU A 342 23.52 12.72 -1.03
N ARG A 343 22.21 12.76 -1.29
CA ARG A 343 21.19 13.10 -0.29
C ARG A 343 20.86 11.95 0.66
N ILE A 344 21.37 10.74 0.39
CA ILE A 344 21.35 9.61 1.33
C ILE A 344 22.54 9.75 2.29
N SER A 345 22.30 9.48 3.58
CA SER A 345 23.33 9.58 4.61
C SER A 345 24.55 8.70 4.29
N ALA A 346 25.77 9.21 4.54
CA ALA A 346 27.01 8.48 4.26
C ALA A 346 27.03 7.09 4.92
N ARG A 347 26.49 7.00 6.14
CA ARG A 347 26.36 5.72 6.85
C ARG A 347 25.48 4.73 6.10
N PHE A 348 24.37 5.19 5.52
CA PHE A 348 23.47 4.28 4.80
C PHE A 348 24.00 3.95 3.41
N ARG A 349 24.71 4.86 2.73
CA ARG A 349 25.42 4.53 1.49
C ARG A 349 26.43 3.41 1.66
N GLN A 350 27.12 3.35 2.82
CA GLN A 350 27.98 2.20 3.13
C GLN A 350 27.17 0.90 3.23
N THR A 351 26.03 0.93 3.93
CA THR A 351 25.10 -0.24 3.97
C THR A 351 24.64 -0.64 2.56
N CYS A 352 24.31 0.31 1.70
CA CYS A 352 23.94 0.04 0.30
C CYS A 352 25.09 -0.63 -0.48
N SER A 353 26.34 -0.19 -0.25
CA SER A 353 27.53 -0.82 -0.85
C SER A 353 27.68 -2.27 -0.41
N ASP A 354 27.50 -2.55 0.87
CA ASP A 354 27.58 -3.91 1.42
C ASP A 354 26.46 -4.82 0.84
N CYS A 355 25.25 -4.28 0.72
CA CYS A 355 24.13 -4.97 0.08
C CYS A 355 24.39 -5.28 -1.39
N ARG A 356 24.91 -4.29 -2.14
CA ARG A 356 25.31 -4.47 -3.53
C ARG A 356 26.34 -5.61 -3.67
N GLU A 357 27.36 -5.62 -2.81
CA GLU A 357 28.37 -6.68 -2.83
C GLU A 357 27.78 -8.05 -2.54
N ALA A 358 26.84 -8.14 -1.58
CA ALA A 358 26.14 -9.39 -1.25
C ALA A 358 25.35 -9.93 -2.46
N VAL A 359 24.58 -9.07 -3.17
CA VAL A 359 23.87 -9.46 -4.38
C VAL A 359 24.85 -9.84 -5.50
N ALA A 360 25.93 -9.08 -5.70
CA ALA A 360 26.94 -9.38 -6.71
C ALA A 360 27.66 -10.70 -6.47
N LYS A 361 27.91 -11.06 -5.21
CA LYS A 361 28.47 -12.39 -4.85
C LYS A 361 27.50 -13.51 -5.20
N LEU A 362 26.23 -13.31 -4.90
CA LEU A 362 25.18 -14.29 -5.21
C LEU A 362 25.05 -14.53 -6.72
N VAL A 363 25.08 -13.46 -7.53
CA VAL A 363 25.03 -13.53 -8.99
C VAL A 363 26.24 -14.29 -9.57
N ARG A 364 27.45 -14.09 -9.01
CA ARG A 364 28.68 -14.79 -9.48
C ARG A 364 28.79 -16.23 -9.01
N GLY A 365 28.16 -16.59 -7.90
CA GLY A 365 28.25 -17.91 -7.29
C GLY A 365 27.15 -18.90 -7.67
N GLY A 366 26.16 -18.46 -8.41
CA GLY A 366 25.05 -19.27 -8.93
C GLY A 366 25.11 -19.50 -10.42
#